data_3c0520704690eee2feaf5d1086b7f679
#
_entry.id   3c0520704690eee2feaf5d1086b7f679
#
_cell.length_a   1.000
_cell.length_b   1.000
_cell.length_c   1.000
_cell.angle_alpha   90.00
_cell.angle_beta   90.00
_cell.angle_gamma   90.00
#
_symmetry.space_group_name_H-M   'P 1'
#
loop_
_entity.id
_entity.type
_entity.pdbx_description
1 polymer ?
#
loop_
_entity_poly.entity_id
_entity_poly.type
_entity_poly.pdbx_seq_one_letter_code
_entity_poly.pdbx_strand_id
1 'polypeptide(L)'
;MGATPRWVGYIAVSDIDGTVGRLRELGGAIFVPPTDSNIGRVSIVADPQTATFGVVGGLKRGTPRTDLANQPGWVGWQELFAADGKKAFAFYSELFGWQPGAHEDNPLDSYQLLSTGGRTFGGMFTKLPRVPLPFWLYYFEVADIALAVERVKEGGGRVVQGPMELMGEVWIARCIDPQGAMFSLQGKTSKTGIEPASTRELDWASEWGGFASRGKVVAKSDVKTNVKSKP
;
A
#
# COMPACT_ATOMS: atom_id res chain seq x y z
N MET A 1 -2.74 25.07 -11.19
CA MET A 1 -3.16 23.65 -11.21
C MET A 1 -3.32 23.20 -9.78
N GLY A 2 -4.50 22.70 -9.37
CA GLY A 2 -4.72 22.15 -8.05
C GLY A 2 -3.93 20.86 -7.84
N ALA A 3 -3.52 20.56 -6.60
CA ALA A 3 -2.88 19.31 -6.27
C ALA A 3 -3.87 18.15 -6.50
N THR A 4 -3.41 17.05 -7.09
CA THR A 4 -4.21 15.84 -7.24
C THR A 4 -4.56 15.28 -5.85
N PRO A 5 -5.83 15.03 -5.53
CA PRO A 5 -6.22 14.44 -4.26
C PRO A 5 -5.48 13.12 -4.01
N ARG A 6 -5.05 12.90 -2.78
CA ARG A 6 -4.36 11.68 -2.36
C ARG A 6 -4.51 11.42 -0.88
N TRP A 7 -4.48 10.17 -0.52
CA TRP A 7 -4.32 9.75 0.87
C TRP A 7 -2.87 9.95 1.30
N VAL A 8 -2.66 10.45 2.52
CA VAL A 8 -1.33 10.67 3.09
C VAL A 8 -1.26 9.97 4.44
N GLY A 9 -0.40 8.97 4.56
CA GLY A 9 -0.08 8.34 5.83
C GLY A 9 0.95 9.15 6.60
N TYR A 10 0.82 9.20 7.92
CA TYR A 10 1.75 9.86 8.80
C TYR A 10 2.58 8.84 9.58
N ILE A 11 3.90 9.00 9.53
CA ILE A 11 4.85 8.19 10.29
C ILE A 11 5.12 8.92 11.60
N ALA A 12 4.84 8.26 12.72
CA ALA A 12 5.10 8.82 14.05
C ALA A 12 6.58 8.72 14.40
N VAL A 13 7.17 9.81 14.86
CA VAL A 13 8.57 9.92 15.25
C VAL A 13 8.71 10.60 16.59
N SER A 14 9.80 10.32 17.31
CA SER A 14 10.11 10.97 18.61
C SER A 14 10.61 12.40 18.42
N ASP A 15 11.42 12.65 17.39
CA ASP A 15 12.00 13.95 17.04
C ASP A 15 11.67 14.29 15.58
N ILE A 16 10.70 15.15 15.38
CA ILE A 16 10.28 15.54 14.03
C ILE A 16 11.27 16.50 13.36
N ASP A 17 11.88 17.40 14.11
CA ASP A 17 12.81 18.37 13.52
C ASP A 17 14.10 17.68 13.08
N GLY A 18 14.65 16.77 13.91
CA GLY A 18 15.78 15.92 13.55
C GLY A 18 15.48 14.99 12.40
N THR A 19 14.30 14.36 12.39
CA THR A 19 13.88 13.47 11.30
C THR A 19 13.76 14.22 9.97
N VAL A 20 13.14 15.41 9.97
CA VAL A 20 12.99 16.22 8.74
C VAL A 20 14.34 16.79 8.28
N GLY A 21 15.23 17.13 9.22
CA GLY A 21 16.63 17.48 8.92
C GLY A 21 17.36 16.35 8.20
N ARG A 22 17.29 15.13 8.78
CA ARG A 22 17.91 13.93 8.19
C ARG A 22 17.30 13.56 6.83
N LEU A 23 15.98 13.68 6.69
CA LEU A 23 15.30 13.47 5.40
C LEU A 23 15.91 14.36 4.30
N ARG A 24 16.13 15.64 4.59
CA ARG A 24 16.74 16.58 3.63
C ARG A 24 18.16 16.18 3.26
N GLU A 25 18.99 15.78 4.24
CA GLU A 25 20.35 15.30 3.99
C GLU A 25 20.36 14.05 3.10
N LEU A 26 19.37 13.18 3.22
CA LEU A 26 19.17 11.99 2.39
C LEU A 26 18.55 12.30 1.02
N GLY A 27 18.36 13.58 0.68
CA GLY A 27 17.85 14.02 -0.63
C GLY A 27 16.31 14.10 -0.72
N GLY A 28 15.60 13.98 0.37
CA GLY A 28 14.15 14.18 0.41
C GLY A 28 13.74 15.65 0.33
N ALA A 29 12.48 15.91 0.00
CA ALA A 29 11.91 17.23 -0.11
C ALA A 29 10.94 17.55 1.04
N ILE A 30 10.85 18.81 1.43
CA ILE A 30 9.95 19.30 2.46
C ILE A 30 8.92 20.22 1.78
N PHE A 31 7.63 19.81 1.80
CA PHE A 31 6.54 20.62 1.25
C PHE A 31 5.89 21.50 2.31
N VAL A 32 5.72 20.95 3.53
CA VAL A 32 5.24 21.68 4.70
C VAL A 32 6.26 21.44 5.81
N PRO A 33 6.96 22.47 6.30
CA PRO A 33 7.91 22.31 7.40
C PRO A 33 7.19 21.88 8.69
N PRO A 34 7.94 21.35 9.71
CA PRO A 34 7.35 20.97 10.98
C PRO A 34 6.51 22.10 11.57
N THR A 35 5.20 21.90 11.66
CA THR A 35 4.19 22.89 12.03
C THR A 35 3.26 22.31 13.10
N ASP A 36 2.95 23.11 14.12
CA ASP A 36 2.03 22.69 15.18
C ASP A 36 0.60 22.53 14.66
N SER A 37 -0.05 21.46 15.10
CA SER A 37 -1.42 21.12 14.77
C SER A 37 -2.21 20.61 15.98
N ASN A 38 -3.49 20.30 15.78
CA ASN A 38 -4.35 19.72 16.82
C ASN A 38 -3.99 18.26 17.16
N ILE A 39 -3.30 17.53 16.28
CA ILE A 39 -2.90 16.13 16.48
C ILE A 39 -1.46 15.99 16.98
N GLY A 40 -0.65 17.02 16.89
CA GLY A 40 0.77 17.04 17.18
C GLY A 40 1.49 18.01 16.28
N ARG A 41 2.80 17.93 16.23
CA ARG A 41 3.62 18.68 15.28
C ARG A 41 3.74 17.83 14.01
N VAL A 42 3.39 18.37 12.85
CA VAL A 42 3.29 17.63 11.57
C VAL A 42 4.17 18.25 10.49
N SER A 43 4.63 17.43 9.56
CA SER A 43 5.33 17.85 8.36
C SER A 43 4.85 17.03 7.17
N ILE A 44 4.76 17.63 5.99
CA ILE A 44 4.51 16.93 4.72
C ILE A 44 5.80 16.95 3.91
N VAL A 45 6.24 15.78 3.55
CA VAL A 45 7.55 15.56 2.95
C VAL A 45 7.46 14.59 1.75
N ALA A 46 8.53 14.46 1.00
CA ALA A 46 8.67 13.41 0.01
C ALA A 46 10.05 12.77 0.10
N ASP A 47 10.11 11.50 -0.28
CA ASP A 47 11.38 10.82 -0.48
C ASP A 47 12.14 11.37 -1.71
N PRO A 48 13.41 10.99 -1.95
CA PRO A 48 14.19 11.45 -3.12
C PRO A 48 13.56 11.11 -4.48
N GLN A 49 12.59 10.19 -4.49
CA GLN A 49 11.88 9.76 -5.69
C GLN A 49 10.50 10.42 -5.83
N THR A 50 10.18 11.37 -4.95
CA THR A 50 8.94 12.17 -4.92
C THR A 50 7.70 11.51 -4.32
N ALA A 51 7.81 10.32 -3.72
CA ALA A 51 6.69 9.74 -2.98
C ALA A 51 6.40 10.56 -1.71
N THR A 52 5.20 11.13 -1.66
CA THR A 52 4.78 12.02 -0.57
C THR A 52 4.26 11.23 0.62
N PHE A 53 4.66 11.63 1.83
CA PHE A 53 4.15 11.12 3.10
C PHE A 53 4.19 12.20 4.18
N GLY A 54 3.53 11.93 5.30
CA GLY A 54 3.55 12.80 6.47
C GLY A 54 4.48 12.26 7.55
N VAL A 55 5.02 13.16 8.35
CA VAL A 55 5.72 12.84 9.61
C VAL A 55 4.98 13.54 10.75
N VAL A 56 4.81 12.87 11.87
CA VAL A 56 4.16 13.44 13.05
C VAL A 56 4.99 13.17 14.31
N GLY A 57 5.23 14.22 15.10
CA GLY A 57 5.86 14.15 16.42
C GLY A 57 4.94 14.65 17.51
N GLY A 58 5.18 14.24 18.76
CA GLY A 58 4.46 14.73 19.92
C GLY A 58 2.93 14.55 19.81
N LEU A 59 2.46 13.36 19.46
CA LEU A 59 1.03 13.07 19.32
C LEU A 59 0.26 13.49 20.58
N LYS A 60 -0.68 14.44 20.43
CA LYS A 60 -1.45 15.01 21.52
C LYS A 60 -2.62 14.14 21.99
N ARG A 61 -3.06 13.20 21.18
CA ARG A 61 -4.18 12.28 21.47
C ARG A 61 -3.83 10.87 21.03
N GLY A 62 -3.87 9.96 21.98
CA GLY A 62 -3.72 8.54 21.77
C GLY A 62 -2.27 8.11 21.50
N THR A 63 -1.99 6.88 21.90
CA THR A 63 -0.80 6.15 21.44
C THR A 63 -1.14 5.52 20.11
N PRO A 64 -0.21 5.44 19.15
CA PRO A 64 -0.43 4.66 17.93
C PRO A 64 -0.91 3.25 18.29
N ARG A 65 -2.11 2.89 17.82
CA ARG A 65 -2.72 1.61 18.14
C ARG A 65 -2.43 0.61 17.03
N THR A 66 -1.32 -0.08 17.17
CA THR A 66 -0.90 -1.11 16.20
C THR A 66 -1.74 -2.40 16.31
N ASP A 67 -2.46 -2.58 17.42
CA ASP A 67 -3.40 -3.68 17.63
C ASP A 67 -4.66 -3.61 16.74
N LEU A 68 -4.93 -2.46 16.15
CA LEU A 68 -6.10 -2.23 15.30
C LEU A 68 -5.86 -2.47 13.80
N ALA A 69 -4.63 -2.74 13.39
CA ALA A 69 -4.28 -2.84 11.97
C ALA A 69 -5.07 -3.87 11.16
N ASN A 70 -5.61 -4.91 11.82
CA ASN A 70 -6.42 -5.95 11.16
C ASN A 70 -7.92 -5.81 11.45
N GLN A 71 -8.36 -4.64 11.91
CA GLN A 71 -9.76 -4.40 12.20
C GLN A 71 -10.41 -3.58 11.08
N PRO A 72 -11.67 -3.85 10.70
CA PRO A 72 -12.38 -3.08 9.70
C PRO A 72 -12.34 -1.57 9.99
N GLY A 73 -12.04 -0.79 8.94
CA GLY A 73 -11.90 0.67 9.01
C GLY A 73 -10.48 1.16 9.29
N TRP A 74 -9.52 0.29 9.54
CA TRP A 74 -8.12 0.64 9.76
C TRP A 74 -7.24 0.30 8.56
N VAL A 75 -6.09 0.95 8.44
CA VAL A 75 -5.08 0.60 7.44
C VAL A 75 -4.34 -0.63 7.94
N GLY A 76 -4.54 -1.76 7.26
CA GLY A 76 -3.89 -3.04 7.56
C GLY A 76 -2.60 -3.26 6.78
N TRP A 77 -2.51 -2.66 5.59
CA TRP A 77 -1.34 -2.77 4.73
C TRP A 77 -1.06 -1.47 3.98
N GLN A 78 0.20 -1.26 3.61
CA GLN A 78 0.61 -0.12 2.80
C GLN A 78 1.69 -0.52 1.80
N GLU A 79 1.60 0.00 0.59
CA GLU A 79 2.54 -0.29 -0.49
C GLU A 79 3.18 0.96 -1.04
N LEU A 80 4.49 0.96 -1.21
CA LEU A 80 5.18 1.98 -1.96
C LEU A 80 5.43 1.52 -3.40
N PHE A 81 4.87 2.26 -4.32
CA PHE A 81 5.17 2.21 -5.75
C PHE A 81 6.37 3.11 -6.02
N ALA A 82 7.57 2.59 -5.85
CA ALA A 82 8.81 3.35 -5.98
C ALA A 82 9.29 3.46 -7.44
N ALA A 83 10.04 4.49 -7.79
CA ALA A 83 10.74 4.52 -9.07
C ALA A 83 11.87 3.47 -9.12
N ASP A 84 12.54 3.27 -7.98
CA ASP A 84 13.55 2.23 -7.75
C ASP A 84 13.35 1.70 -6.32
N GLY A 85 12.82 0.49 -6.18
CA GLY A 85 12.49 -0.11 -4.89
C GLY A 85 13.70 -0.29 -3.97
N LYS A 86 14.86 -0.64 -4.52
CA LYS A 86 16.09 -0.82 -3.72
C LYS A 86 16.60 0.49 -3.12
N LYS A 87 16.60 1.57 -3.90
CA LYS A 87 16.99 2.89 -3.42
C LYS A 87 15.97 3.45 -2.43
N ALA A 88 14.68 3.21 -2.67
CA ALA A 88 13.63 3.58 -1.72
C ALA A 88 13.81 2.84 -0.40
N PHE A 89 14.03 1.53 -0.42
CA PHE A 89 14.26 0.76 0.79
C PHE A 89 15.46 1.29 1.59
N ALA A 90 16.60 1.57 0.92
CA ALA A 90 17.77 2.14 1.57
C ALA A 90 17.46 3.48 2.26
N PHE A 91 16.71 4.37 1.59
CA PHE A 91 16.29 5.65 2.15
C PHE A 91 15.42 5.48 3.41
N TYR A 92 14.36 4.68 3.34
CA TYR A 92 13.44 4.49 4.46
C TYR A 92 14.09 3.72 5.64
N SER A 93 14.98 2.76 5.34
CA SER A 93 15.79 2.08 6.36
C SER A 93 16.72 3.03 7.09
N GLU A 94 17.40 3.90 6.37
CA GLU A 94 18.30 4.90 6.95
C GLU A 94 17.53 5.94 7.78
N LEU A 95 16.36 6.38 7.30
CA LEU A 95 15.57 7.43 7.95
C LEU A 95 14.80 6.94 9.18
N PHE A 96 14.19 5.75 9.10
CA PHE A 96 13.27 5.23 10.12
C PHE A 96 13.72 3.93 10.78
N GLY A 97 14.86 3.37 10.38
CA GLY A 97 15.33 2.09 10.88
C GLY A 97 14.48 0.90 10.43
N TRP A 98 13.74 1.03 9.33
CA TRP A 98 12.93 -0.09 8.82
C TRP A 98 13.84 -1.24 8.35
N GLN A 99 13.37 -2.44 8.61
CA GLN A 99 14.08 -3.69 8.32
C GLN A 99 13.34 -4.47 7.20
N PRO A 100 14.02 -5.36 6.50
CA PRO A 100 13.35 -6.32 5.64
C PRO A 100 12.34 -7.14 6.45
N GLY A 101 11.14 -7.32 5.93
CA GLY A 101 10.19 -8.28 6.50
C GLY A 101 10.63 -9.72 6.26
N ALA A 102 10.08 -10.66 7.03
CA ALA A 102 10.37 -12.07 6.88
C ALA A 102 9.96 -12.58 5.48
N HIS A 103 10.82 -13.40 4.89
CA HIS A 103 10.78 -13.81 3.49
C HIS A 103 10.27 -15.23 3.32
N GLU A 104 9.28 -15.68 4.09
CA GLU A 104 8.91 -17.09 4.01
C GLU A 104 8.23 -17.51 2.71
N ASP A 105 7.56 -16.60 1.98
CA ASP A 105 6.92 -16.94 0.70
C ASP A 105 6.70 -15.70 -0.19
N ASN A 106 7.76 -14.96 -0.52
CA ASN A 106 7.60 -13.89 -1.51
C ASN A 106 7.81 -14.44 -2.94
N PRO A 107 6.74 -14.72 -3.71
CA PRO A 107 6.87 -15.24 -5.07
C PRO A 107 7.38 -14.20 -6.08
N LEU A 108 7.62 -12.97 -5.62
CA LEU A 108 8.07 -11.86 -6.45
C LEU A 108 9.43 -11.37 -5.96
N ASP A 109 10.53 -11.80 -6.58
CA ASP A 109 11.90 -11.35 -6.29
C ASP A 109 12.09 -9.82 -6.25
N SER A 110 11.08 -9.06 -6.67
CA SER A 110 11.08 -7.61 -6.74
C SER A 110 10.22 -6.90 -5.68
N TYR A 111 9.53 -7.64 -4.80
CA TYR A 111 8.67 -7.09 -3.76
C TYR A 111 9.36 -7.16 -2.40
N GLN A 112 9.76 -6.00 -1.88
CA GLN A 112 10.43 -5.89 -0.60
C GLN A 112 9.42 -5.70 0.53
N LEU A 113 9.29 -6.66 1.43
CA LEU A 113 8.52 -6.51 2.67
C LEU A 113 9.19 -5.53 3.62
N LEU A 114 8.38 -4.75 4.32
CA LEU A 114 8.80 -3.72 5.28
C LEU A 114 8.42 -4.14 6.70
N SER A 115 9.36 -4.07 7.61
CA SER A 115 9.11 -4.35 9.02
C SER A 115 9.69 -3.28 9.95
N THR A 116 9.07 -3.14 11.11
CA THR A 116 9.56 -2.32 12.23
C THR A 116 9.15 -2.98 13.53
N GLY A 117 10.04 -3.01 14.53
CA GLY A 117 9.76 -3.65 15.81
C GLY A 117 9.35 -5.13 15.69
N GLY A 118 9.90 -5.86 14.72
CA GLY A 118 9.60 -7.27 14.46
C GLY A 118 8.23 -7.52 13.79
N ARG A 119 7.50 -6.48 13.38
CA ARG A 119 6.21 -6.59 12.71
C ARG A 119 6.32 -6.14 11.26
N THR A 120 5.90 -6.99 10.33
CA THR A 120 5.69 -6.62 8.93
C THR A 120 4.41 -5.77 8.82
N PHE A 121 4.49 -4.64 8.10
CA PHE A 121 3.40 -3.69 7.99
C PHE A 121 3.08 -3.26 6.57
N GLY A 122 3.91 -3.62 5.60
CA GLY A 122 3.74 -3.20 4.22
C GLY A 122 4.80 -3.77 3.30
N GLY A 123 4.83 -3.27 2.09
CA GLY A 123 5.81 -3.63 1.09
C GLY A 123 6.15 -2.50 0.14
N MET A 124 7.18 -2.70 -0.66
CA MET A 124 7.54 -1.80 -1.74
C MET A 124 8.11 -2.57 -2.93
N PHE A 125 7.99 -1.99 -4.08
CA PHE A 125 8.54 -2.53 -5.32
C PHE A 125 8.79 -1.41 -6.34
N THR A 126 9.57 -1.73 -7.37
CA THR A 126 9.77 -0.79 -8.48
C THR A 126 8.51 -0.75 -9.34
N LYS A 127 7.86 0.42 -9.39
CA LYS A 127 6.67 0.64 -10.20
C LYS A 127 6.95 0.41 -11.69
N LEU A 128 5.92 0.05 -12.44
CA LEU A 128 6.04 -0.04 -13.88
C LEU A 128 6.28 1.34 -14.52
N PRO A 129 6.98 1.41 -15.66
CA PRO A 129 7.27 2.69 -16.33
C PRO A 129 6.04 3.54 -16.63
N ARG A 130 4.91 2.90 -16.91
CA ARG A 130 3.63 3.56 -17.18
C ARG A 130 2.97 4.21 -15.96
N VAL A 131 3.35 3.87 -14.73
CA VAL A 131 2.94 4.59 -13.51
C VAL A 131 3.72 5.90 -13.46
N PRO A 132 3.05 7.07 -13.55
CA PRO A 132 3.78 8.33 -13.81
C PRO A 132 4.68 8.73 -12.66
N LEU A 133 4.21 8.58 -11.42
CA LEU A 133 4.91 9.06 -10.22
C LEU A 133 4.95 7.99 -9.14
N PRO A 134 5.99 7.95 -8.30
CA PRO A 134 5.99 7.16 -7.08
C PRO A 134 4.90 7.64 -6.12
N PHE A 135 4.28 6.70 -5.41
CA PHE A 135 3.26 7.02 -4.40
C PHE A 135 3.07 5.89 -3.41
N TRP A 136 2.54 6.23 -2.23
CA TRP A 136 2.05 5.29 -1.23
C TRP A 136 0.59 4.95 -1.47
N LEU A 137 0.24 3.65 -1.45
CA LEU A 137 -1.11 3.13 -1.50
C LEU A 137 -1.46 2.48 -0.17
N TYR A 138 -2.62 2.86 0.38
CA TYR A 138 -3.09 2.36 1.68
C TYR A 138 -4.24 1.40 1.48
N TYR A 139 -4.18 0.26 2.18
CA TYR A 139 -5.19 -0.80 2.15
C TYR A 139 -5.98 -0.76 3.44
N PHE A 140 -7.25 -0.43 3.31
CA PHE A 140 -8.18 -0.40 4.44
C PHE A 140 -8.80 -1.77 4.65
N GLU A 141 -8.75 -2.26 5.88
CA GLU A 141 -9.41 -3.50 6.28
C GLU A 141 -10.92 -3.36 6.16
N VAL A 142 -11.56 -4.37 5.59
CA VAL A 142 -13.00 -4.48 5.52
C VAL A 142 -13.45 -5.89 5.95
N ALA A 143 -14.61 -5.97 6.57
CA ALA A 143 -15.15 -7.26 7.02
C ALA A 143 -15.53 -8.17 5.83
N ASP A 144 -16.03 -7.57 4.75
CA ASP A 144 -16.41 -8.26 3.52
C ASP A 144 -16.09 -7.38 2.30
N ILE A 145 -15.21 -7.89 1.43
CA ILE A 145 -14.73 -7.14 0.26
C ILE A 145 -15.83 -6.88 -0.76
N ALA A 146 -16.75 -7.83 -0.96
CA ALA A 146 -17.82 -7.69 -1.93
C ALA A 146 -18.81 -6.59 -1.52
N LEU A 147 -19.20 -6.58 -0.25
CA LEU A 147 -20.06 -5.52 0.30
C LEU A 147 -19.36 -4.16 0.31
N ALA A 148 -18.05 -4.13 0.59
CA ALA A 148 -17.29 -2.90 0.60
C ALA A 148 -17.16 -2.29 -0.80
N VAL A 149 -16.97 -3.11 -1.82
CA VAL A 149 -16.94 -2.67 -3.23
C VAL A 149 -18.27 -2.05 -3.66
N GLU A 150 -19.41 -2.62 -3.27
CA GLU A 150 -20.71 -2.02 -3.57
C GLU A 150 -20.87 -0.66 -2.86
N ARG A 151 -20.47 -0.54 -1.58
CA ARG A 151 -20.48 0.75 -0.87
C ARG A 151 -19.59 1.81 -1.53
N VAL A 152 -18.46 1.41 -2.11
CA VAL A 152 -17.60 2.36 -2.87
C VAL A 152 -18.39 2.93 -4.05
N LYS A 153 -19.08 2.08 -4.82
CA LYS A 153 -19.89 2.50 -5.97
C LYS A 153 -21.06 3.38 -5.55
N GLU A 154 -21.81 2.96 -4.53
CA GLU A 154 -22.93 3.71 -3.97
C GLU A 154 -22.50 5.09 -3.42
N GLY A 155 -21.30 5.17 -2.83
CA GLY A 155 -20.70 6.41 -2.35
C GLY A 155 -20.12 7.31 -3.45
N GLY A 156 -20.28 6.96 -4.74
CA GLY A 156 -19.77 7.74 -5.86
C GLY A 156 -18.29 7.54 -6.18
N GLY A 157 -17.65 6.57 -5.53
CA GLY A 157 -16.30 6.12 -5.87
C GLY A 157 -16.30 5.15 -7.04
N ARG A 158 -15.12 4.74 -7.47
CA ARG A 158 -14.93 3.78 -8.57
C ARG A 158 -14.02 2.64 -8.15
N VAL A 159 -14.34 1.42 -8.58
CA VAL A 159 -13.44 0.25 -8.48
C VAL A 159 -12.64 0.19 -9.77
N VAL A 160 -11.33 0.31 -9.66
CA VAL A 160 -10.42 0.33 -10.82
C VAL A 160 -9.73 -1.01 -11.03
N GLN A 161 -9.66 -1.84 -9.99
CA GLN A 161 -9.15 -3.20 -10.09
C GLN A 161 -9.73 -4.09 -8.97
N GLY A 162 -10.06 -5.34 -9.30
CA GLY A 162 -10.60 -6.30 -8.35
C GLY A 162 -12.13 -6.30 -8.27
N PRO A 163 -12.73 -7.00 -7.28
CA PRO A 163 -12.03 -7.78 -6.27
C PRO A 163 -11.19 -8.91 -6.86
N MET A 164 -9.99 -9.15 -6.29
CA MET A 164 -9.13 -10.26 -6.67
C MET A 164 -8.60 -10.96 -5.42
N GLU A 165 -8.47 -12.25 -5.48
CA GLU A 165 -7.89 -13.04 -4.40
C GLU A 165 -6.37 -12.96 -4.47
N LEU A 166 -5.76 -12.73 -3.31
CA LEU A 166 -4.34 -12.94 -3.06
C LEU A 166 -4.15 -14.28 -2.34
N MET A 167 -2.92 -14.58 -1.96
CA MET A 167 -2.64 -15.78 -1.16
C MET A 167 -3.35 -15.74 0.19
N GLY A 168 -3.87 -16.89 0.67
CA GLY A 168 -4.40 -17.04 2.02
C GLY A 168 -5.80 -16.43 2.24
N GLU A 169 -6.69 -16.51 1.28
CA GLU A 169 -8.08 -16.02 1.37
C GLU A 169 -8.23 -14.50 1.55
N VAL A 170 -7.16 -13.75 1.34
CA VAL A 170 -7.22 -12.29 1.36
C VAL A 170 -7.63 -11.77 -0.01
N TRP A 171 -8.68 -11.00 -0.03
CA TRP A 171 -9.18 -10.31 -1.23
C TRP A 171 -8.81 -8.85 -1.19
N ILE A 172 -8.46 -8.29 -2.34
CA ILE A 172 -8.18 -6.86 -2.49
C ILE A 172 -9.00 -6.24 -3.61
N ALA A 173 -9.28 -4.94 -3.46
CA ALA A 173 -9.83 -4.11 -4.53
C ALA A 173 -9.15 -2.75 -4.50
N ARG A 174 -8.71 -2.26 -5.67
CA ARG A 174 -8.20 -0.90 -5.82
C ARG A 174 -9.32 0.02 -6.26
N CYS A 175 -9.43 1.15 -5.59
CA CYS A 175 -10.54 2.07 -5.73
C CYS A 175 -10.05 3.51 -5.86
N ILE A 176 -10.93 4.35 -6.39
CA ILE A 176 -10.76 5.80 -6.42
C ILE A 176 -11.97 6.39 -5.70
N ASP A 177 -11.73 7.30 -4.75
CA ASP A 177 -12.80 7.99 -4.04
C ASP A 177 -13.48 9.06 -4.92
N PRO A 178 -14.62 9.65 -4.50
CA PRO A 178 -15.32 10.66 -5.29
C PRO A 178 -14.50 11.92 -5.59
N GLN A 179 -13.41 12.15 -4.86
CA GLN A 179 -12.51 13.29 -5.06
C GLN A 179 -11.34 12.96 -5.99
N GLY A 180 -11.17 11.68 -6.37
CA GLY A 180 -10.12 11.22 -7.26
C GLY A 180 -8.89 10.64 -6.55
N ALA A 181 -8.91 10.48 -5.23
CA ALA A 181 -7.80 9.87 -4.50
C ALA A 181 -7.89 8.35 -4.55
N MET A 182 -6.74 7.70 -4.86
CA MET A 182 -6.64 6.25 -4.91
C MET A 182 -6.45 5.66 -3.52
N PHE A 183 -7.14 4.56 -3.25
CA PHE A 183 -7.00 3.73 -2.06
C PHE A 183 -7.27 2.26 -2.41
N SER A 184 -6.95 1.37 -1.51
CA SER A 184 -7.28 -0.06 -1.64
C SER A 184 -8.10 -0.53 -0.47
N LEU A 185 -8.86 -1.57 -0.71
CA LEU A 185 -9.56 -2.36 0.30
C LEU A 185 -8.90 -3.72 0.39
N GLN A 186 -8.86 -4.30 1.58
CA GLN A 186 -8.49 -5.70 1.78
C GLN A 186 -9.38 -6.34 2.84
N GLY A 187 -9.65 -7.64 2.69
CA GLY A 187 -10.49 -8.37 3.61
C GLY A 187 -10.86 -9.74 3.08
N LYS A 188 -11.71 -10.44 3.80
CA LYS A 188 -12.28 -11.71 3.36
C LYS A 188 -13.51 -11.48 2.48
N THR A 189 -14.04 -12.53 1.89
CA THR A 189 -15.33 -12.51 1.23
C THR A 189 -16.23 -13.60 1.80
N SER A 190 -17.50 -13.26 2.02
CA SER A 190 -18.56 -14.22 2.34
C SER A 190 -19.23 -14.80 1.09
N LYS A 191 -19.02 -14.19 -0.08
CA LYS A 191 -19.60 -14.66 -1.35
C LYS A 191 -18.74 -15.77 -1.93
N THR A 192 -19.32 -16.98 -2.03
CA THR A 192 -18.82 -18.06 -2.90
C THR A 192 -19.08 -17.70 -4.35
N GLY A 193 -18.09 -17.86 -5.23
CA GLY A 193 -18.27 -17.65 -6.68
C GLY A 193 -18.18 -16.19 -7.16
N ILE A 194 -17.42 -15.35 -6.46
CA ILE A 194 -16.95 -14.12 -7.10
C ILE A 194 -16.00 -14.59 -8.21
N GLU A 195 -16.42 -14.45 -9.46
CA GLU A 195 -15.47 -14.53 -10.54
C GLU A 195 -14.46 -13.40 -10.31
N PRO A 196 -13.15 -13.72 -10.16
CA PRO A 196 -12.14 -12.68 -10.10
C PRO A 196 -12.39 -11.81 -11.32
N ALA A 197 -12.55 -10.50 -11.10
CA ALA A 197 -12.72 -9.55 -12.19
C ALA A 197 -11.65 -9.90 -13.20
N SER A 198 -12.08 -10.29 -14.40
CA SER A 198 -11.16 -10.77 -15.44
C SER A 198 -9.98 -9.83 -15.44
N THR A 199 -8.77 -10.37 -15.52
CA THR A 199 -7.52 -9.63 -15.69
C THR A 199 -7.50 -8.87 -17.03
N ARG A 200 -8.67 -8.42 -17.50
CA ARG A 200 -8.73 -7.36 -18.48
C ARG A 200 -7.97 -6.23 -17.83
N GLU A 201 -6.81 -5.99 -18.36
CA GLU A 201 -6.03 -4.78 -18.19
C GLU A 201 -6.98 -3.59 -18.27
N LEU A 202 -7.71 -3.34 -17.17
CA LEU A 202 -8.42 -2.10 -17.01
C LEU A 202 -7.33 -1.06 -16.99
N ASP A 203 -7.37 -0.20 -17.97
CA ASP A 203 -6.40 0.84 -18.21
C ASP A 203 -6.52 1.97 -17.18
N TRP A 204 -6.57 1.57 -15.86
CA TRP A 204 -6.39 2.53 -14.78
C TRP A 204 -4.99 3.15 -14.84
N ALA A 205 -4.10 2.54 -15.63
CA ALA A 205 -2.81 3.05 -16.00
C ALA A 205 -2.89 4.28 -16.90
N SER A 206 -3.89 4.39 -17.77
CA SER A 206 -4.12 5.60 -18.54
C SER A 206 -4.63 6.73 -17.66
N GLU A 207 -5.39 6.39 -16.62
CA GLU A 207 -5.90 7.38 -15.66
C GLU A 207 -4.89 7.69 -14.52
N TRP A 208 -4.01 6.73 -14.15
CA TRP A 208 -3.04 6.82 -13.06
C TRP A 208 -1.72 6.10 -13.35
N GLY A 209 -1.49 5.70 -14.59
CA GLY A 209 -0.27 5.01 -14.98
C GLY A 209 -0.21 3.54 -14.57
N GLY A 210 -1.20 2.76 -14.89
CA GLY A 210 -1.35 1.31 -14.95
C GLY A 210 -0.45 0.36 -14.18
N PHE A 211 -1.10 -0.54 -13.48
CA PHE A 211 -0.48 -1.70 -12.87
C PHE A 211 -0.80 -2.95 -13.69
N ALA A 212 0.13 -3.47 -14.47
CA ALA A 212 0.03 -4.82 -14.97
C ALA A 212 0.62 -5.76 -13.93
N SER A 213 -0.18 -6.70 -13.48
CA SER A 213 0.30 -7.84 -12.74
C SER A 213 1.38 -8.57 -13.55
N ARG A 214 2.64 -8.43 -13.21
CA ARG A 214 3.65 -9.42 -13.54
C ARG A 214 3.60 -10.52 -12.48
N GLY A 215 2.51 -11.21 -12.42
CA GLY A 215 2.35 -12.43 -11.67
C GLY A 215 1.21 -13.15 -12.33
N LYS A 216 1.49 -14.15 -13.20
CA LYS A 216 0.53 -15.21 -13.39
C LYS A 216 0.34 -15.81 -12.01
N VAL A 217 -0.75 -15.43 -11.33
CA VAL A 217 -1.32 -16.28 -10.30
C VAL A 217 -1.66 -17.57 -11.02
N VAL A 218 -0.80 -18.57 -10.89
CA VAL A 218 -1.10 -19.93 -11.38
C VAL A 218 -2.22 -20.40 -10.49
N ALA A 219 -3.46 -20.30 -11.00
CA ALA A 219 -4.58 -20.97 -10.40
C ALA A 219 -4.21 -22.46 -10.27
N LYS A 220 -4.22 -22.99 -9.04
CA LYS A 220 -4.07 -24.42 -8.77
C LYS A 220 -5.27 -25.16 -9.35
N SER A 221 -5.25 -25.49 -10.63
CA SER A 221 -6.25 -26.37 -11.24
C SER A 221 -5.69 -27.38 -12.23
N ASP A 222 -4.37 -27.68 -12.23
CA ASP A 222 -3.84 -28.75 -13.10
C ASP A 222 -2.70 -29.53 -12.41
N VAL A 223 -2.93 -30.06 -11.22
CA VAL A 223 -2.18 -31.22 -10.76
C VAL A 223 -3.05 -32.45 -10.95
N LYS A 224 -3.10 -32.98 -12.18
CA LYS A 224 -3.51 -34.35 -12.43
C LYS A 224 -2.44 -35.27 -11.84
N THR A 225 -2.74 -35.85 -10.71
CA THR A 225 -2.01 -36.99 -10.16
C THR A 225 -2.12 -38.17 -11.13
N ASN A 226 -1.08 -38.36 -11.91
CA ASN A 226 -0.91 -39.55 -12.73
C ASN A 226 -0.22 -40.64 -11.88
N VAL A 227 -1.00 -41.34 -11.08
CA VAL A 227 -0.55 -42.58 -10.43
C VAL A 227 -0.52 -43.67 -11.50
N LYS A 228 0.63 -43.92 -12.08
CA LYS A 228 0.88 -45.15 -12.85
C LYS A 228 1.11 -46.28 -11.86
N SER A 229 0.11 -47.16 -11.69
CA SER A 229 0.30 -48.51 -11.22
C SER A 229 1.15 -49.27 -12.23
N LYS A 230 2.24 -49.85 -11.77
CA LYS A 230 2.95 -50.94 -12.48
C LYS A 230 2.66 -52.28 -11.82
N PRO A 231 2.63 -53.33 -12.64
CA PRO A 231 2.23 -54.66 -12.26
C PRO A 231 3.19 -55.33 -11.28
#